data_c7f6693bdc0b824cf39f3f1990370077
#
_entry.id   c7f6693bdc0b824cf39f3f1990370077
#
_cell.length_a   1.000
_cell.length_b   1.000
_cell.length_c   1.000
_cell.angle_alpha   90.00
_cell.angle_beta   90.00
_cell.angle_gamma   90.00
#
_symmetry.space_group_name_H-M   'P 1'
#
loop_
_entity.id
_entity.type
_entity.pdbx_description
1 polymer ?
#
loop_
_entity_poly.entity_id
_entity_poly.type
_entity_poly.pdbx_seq_one_letter_code
_entity_poly.pdbx_strand_id
1 'polypeptide(L)'
;IERLKKELPADVELTILSDQSKYVKSSVDGVKSTIIEGGLLTVLIVFVFLASWRSTVITALTLPISVVATFIALYAFGFTLNNLTLMALSLCIGLLIVDAIVVRENIVRHLAMGKSHKQAALEATEEIGLAVLSTTLAIVAVFAPVAFMGGIIGLFFYQFGVTVVVAVLISLFVSFTLDPMLSAVWADPLGNRFKRLPWLGKFLTWFDQRMEGLQHQYERVIRWSLGHRKKVLAIVTAMFVGSMGLFPLIGSEFVPKDDQSEFGMRLETPVGSSLEYTTVKVAQAEAELRKIPEIKLLYSGAGGGRGKNTGWINVILKPRTERTRSQKQLEDIARDSVKGIAGMTVSVGWNKPVQVSFVGPDATMLKQLSEQFVEKLEKINGVVDIDSSEKAAVPALVIMPKRAESAEFGITPSTIGSVSRALVAGDAVATWLPPSGNSVDVSVRLPANVRNDPAQLLQIPLANPRALDGDA
;
A
#
# COMPACT_ATOMS: atom_id res chain seq x y z
N ILE A 1 -9.59 -2.34 -22.50
CA ILE A 1 -9.29 -3.78 -22.72
C ILE A 1 -10.46 -4.46 -23.42
N GLU A 2 -11.69 -4.38 -22.92
CA GLU A 2 -12.89 -4.98 -23.57
C GLU A 2 -13.11 -4.49 -24.99
N ARG A 3 -12.72 -3.25 -25.30
CA ARG A 3 -12.77 -2.68 -26.65
C ARG A 3 -11.68 -3.28 -27.54
N LEU A 4 -10.47 -3.43 -27.02
CA LEU A 4 -9.36 -4.08 -27.70
C LEU A 4 -9.62 -5.55 -28.00
N LYS A 5 -10.23 -6.29 -27.07
CA LYS A 5 -10.59 -7.70 -27.28
C LYS A 5 -11.52 -7.92 -28.49
N LYS A 6 -12.36 -6.92 -28.80
CA LYS A 6 -13.27 -6.98 -29.97
C LYS A 6 -12.57 -6.68 -31.30
N GLU A 7 -11.41 -6.02 -31.25
CA GLU A 7 -10.64 -5.62 -32.41
C GLU A 7 -9.51 -6.62 -32.72
N LEU A 8 -9.22 -7.53 -31.76
CA LEU A 8 -8.19 -8.56 -31.96
C LEU A 8 -8.68 -9.73 -32.81
N PRO A 9 -7.81 -10.33 -33.62
CA PRO A 9 -8.08 -11.58 -34.32
C PRO A 9 -8.50 -12.70 -33.34
N ALA A 10 -9.32 -13.64 -33.82
CA ALA A 10 -9.88 -14.70 -32.98
C ALA A 10 -8.84 -15.69 -32.39
N ASP A 11 -7.65 -15.72 -32.92
CA ASP A 11 -6.51 -16.54 -32.49
C ASP A 11 -5.62 -15.83 -31.46
N VAL A 12 -5.94 -14.56 -31.09
CA VAL A 12 -5.18 -13.78 -30.12
C VAL A 12 -5.96 -13.70 -28.79
N GLU A 13 -5.40 -14.27 -27.75
CA GLU A 13 -5.92 -14.16 -26.39
C GLU A 13 -5.20 -13.03 -25.62
N LEU A 14 -5.99 -12.07 -25.14
CA LEU A 14 -5.48 -10.98 -24.31
C LEU A 14 -5.66 -11.31 -22.82
N THR A 15 -4.57 -11.61 -22.14
CA THR A 15 -4.55 -11.87 -20.69
C THR A 15 -3.94 -10.69 -19.94
N ILE A 16 -4.63 -10.22 -18.89
CA ILE A 16 -4.14 -9.15 -18.01
C ILE A 16 -3.20 -9.79 -16.99
N LEU A 17 -1.92 -9.46 -17.06
CA LEU A 17 -0.89 -9.97 -16.15
C LEU A 17 -0.88 -9.23 -14.81
N SER A 18 -0.99 -7.91 -14.83
CA SER A 18 -1.03 -7.08 -13.62
C SER A 18 -2.02 -5.94 -13.82
N ASP A 19 -2.81 -5.66 -12.79
CA ASP A 19 -3.82 -4.61 -12.81
C ASP A 19 -3.89 -3.92 -11.44
N GLN A 20 -3.12 -2.87 -11.30
CA GLN A 20 -3.06 -2.06 -10.08
C GLN A 20 -4.40 -1.36 -9.78
N SER A 21 -5.26 -1.18 -10.78
CA SER A 21 -6.59 -0.59 -10.56
C SER A 21 -7.49 -1.47 -9.69
N LYS A 22 -7.26 -2.79 -9.67
CA LYS A 22 -7.98 -3.73 -8.79
C LYS A 22 -7.74 -3.44 -7.32
N TYR A 23 -6.51 -3.09 -6.96
CA TYR A 23 -6.17 -2.72 -5.59
C TYR A 23 -6.91 -1.44 -5.16
N VAL A 24 -6.87 -0.41 -6.00
CA VAL A 24 -7.61 0.85 -5.73
C VAL A 24 -9.11 0.59 -5.65
N LYS A 25 -9.66 -0.19 -6.58
CA LYS A 25 -11.09 -0.53 -6.59
C LYS A 25 -11.48 -1.33 -5.34
N SER A 26 -10.71 -2.35 -4.97
CA SER A 26 -10.94 -3.15 -3.77
C SER A 26 -10.90 -2.28 -2.49
N SER A 27 -9.97 -1.33 -2.41
CA SER A 27 -9.89 -0.38 -1.29
C SER A 27 -11.12 0.53 -1.23
N VAL A 28 -11.56 1.08 -2.36
CA VAL A 28 -12.78 1.89 -2.45
C VAL A 28 -14.02 1.08 -2.08
N ASP A 29 -14.15 -0.13 -2.61
CA ASP A 29 -15.29 -1.01 -2.31
C ASP A 29 -15.27 -1.45 -0.83
N GLY A 30 -14.10 -1.72 -0.25
CA GLY A 30 -13.93 -2.00 1.16
C GLY A 30 -14.40 -0.85 2.06
N VAL A 31 -14.04 0.39 1.70
CA VAL A 31 -14.51 1.57 2.46
C VAL A 31 -16.01 1.79 2.30
N LYS A 32 -16.56 1.61 1.10
CA LYS A 32 -18.02 1.67 0.92
C LYS A 32 -18.73 0.65 1.81
N SER A 33 -18.24 -0.59 1.86
CA SER A 33 -18.78 -1.63 2.74
C SER A 33 -18.70 -1.21 4.21
N THR A 34 -17.53 -0.69 4.64
CA THR A 34 -17.32 -0.20 6.01
C THR A 34 -18.26 0.96 6.37
N ILE A 35 -18.46 1.91 5.44
CA ILE A 35 -19.41 3.02 5.65
C ILE A 35 -20.84 2.51 5.80
N ILE A 36 -21.26 1.59 4.93
CA ILE A 36 -22.63 1.03 4.97
C ILE A 36 -22.81 0.15 6.20
N GLU A 37 -21.91 -0.79 6.44
CA GLU A 37 -22.00 -1.72 7.58
C GLU A 37 -21.86 -1.00 8.91
N GLY A 38 -20.87 -0.11 9.04
CA GLY A 38 -20.66 0.71 10.23
C GLY A 38 -21.84 1.66 10.47
N GLY A 39 -22.34 2.30 9.42
CA GLY A 39 -23.53 3.14 9.49
C GLY A 39 -24.79 2.36 9.93
N LEU A 40 -25.04 1.20 9.31
CA LEU A 40 -26.18 0.34 9.69
C LEU A 40 -26.07 -0.17 11.13
N LEU A 41 -24.89 -0.64 11.52
CA LEU A 41 -24.65 -1.11 12.89
C LEU A 41 -24.87 0.00 13.91
N THR A 42 -24.38 1.21 13.59
CA THR A 42 -24.55 2.37 14.44
C THR A 42 -26.02 2.78 14.55
N VAL A 43 -26.75 2.82 13.43
CA VAL A 43 -28.19 3.09 13.42
C VAL A 43 -28.94 2.06 14.29
N LEU A 44 -28.56 0.78 14.19
CA LEU A 44 -29.13 -0.28 15.02
C LEU A 44 -28.86 -0.05 16.51
N ILE A 45 -27.62 0.27 16.88
CA ILE A 45 -27.24 0.55 18.27
C ILE A 45 -28.00 1.75 18.79
N VAL A 46 -28.01 2.86 18.06
CA VAL A 46 -28.78 4.07 18.45
C VAL A 46 -30.24 3.76 18.62
N PHE A 47 -30.83 2.94 17.74
CA PHE A 47 -32.22 2.52 17.86
C PHE A 47 -32.48 1.73 19.14
N VAL A 48 -31.61 0.81 19.50
CA VAL A 48 -31.75 0.00 20.72
C VAL A 48 -31.62 0.87 21.96
N PHE A 49 -30.69 1.84 21.99
CA PHE A 49 -30.49 2.72 23.15
C PHE A 49 -31.56 3.79 23.31
N LEU A 50 -31.95 4.45 22.21
CA LEU A 50 -32.94 5.53 22.26
C LEU A 50 -34.41 5.01 22.24
N ALA A 51 -34.59 3.75 21.85
CA ALA A 51 -35.90 3.11 21.70
C ALA A 51 -36.92 3.97 20.93
N SER A 52 -36.44 4.75 19.96
CA SER A 52 -37.23 5.68 19.15
C SER A 52 -36.75 5.69 17.70
N TRP A 53 -37.64 5.35 16.76
CA TRP A 53 -37.31 5.34 15.35
C TRP A 53 -37.06 6.75 14.79
N ARG A 54 -37.74 7.79 15.30
CA ARG A 54 -37.55 9.18 14.86
C ARG A 54 -36.18 9.71 15.28
N SER A 55 -35.84 9.53 16.55
CA SER A 55 -34.53 9.85 17.08
C SER A 55 -33.42 9.13 16.27
N THR A 56 -33.63 7.85 16.00
CA THR A 56 -32.70 7.05 15.21
C THR A 56 -32.51 7.59 13.80
N VAL A 57 -33.61 7.96 13.10
CA VAL A 57 -33.52 8.52 11.75
C VAL A 57 -32.79 9.86 11.75
N ILE A 58 -33.06 10.73 12.73
CA ILE A 58 -32.36 12.02 12.84
C ILE A 58 -30.86 11.80 12.99
N THR A 59 -30.45 10.97 13.95
CA THR A 59 -29.02 10.65 14.16
C THR A 59 -28.41 9.90 12.96
N ALA A 60 -29.20 9.04 12.30
CA ALA A 60 -28.76 8.33 11.10
C ALA A 60 -28.49 9.26 9.89
N LEU A 61 -29.15 10.42 9.82
CA LEU A 61 -28.94 11.41 8.77
C LEU A 61 -27.66 12.24 9.00
N THR A 62 -27.26 12.47 10.24
CA THR A 62 -26.08 13.31 10.56
C THR A 62 -24.80 12.70 10.02
N LEU A 63 -24.64 11.36 10.07
CA LEU A 63 -23.44 10.66 9.62
C LEU A 63 -23.19 10.80 8.11
N PRO A 64 -24.12 10.42 7.19
CA PRO A 64 -23.88 10.58 5.76
C PRO A 64 -23.72 12.04 5.36
N ILE A 65 -24.42 12.98 6.00
CA ILE A 65 -24.29 14.41 5.74
C ILE A 65 -22.88 14.88 6.09
N SER A 66 -22.34 14.49 7.26
CA SER A 66 -20.98 14.84 7.68
C SER A 66 -19.93 14.24 6.77
N VAL A 67 -20.08 12.97 6.35
CA VAL A 67 -19.17 12.32 5.40
C VAL A 67 -19.19 12.99 4.03
N VAL A 68 -20.38 13.26 3.48
CA VAL A 68 -20.52 13.94 2.18
C VAL A 68 -19.95 15.36 2.23
N ALA A 69 -20.22 16.09 3.31
CA ALA A 69 -19.65 17.44 3.49
C ALA A 69 -18.12 17.41 3.60
N THR A 70 -17.54 16.33 4.15
CA THR A 70 -16.09 16.14 4.18
C THR A 70 -15.50 16.03 2.76
N PHE A 71 -16.21 15.42 1.81
CA PHE A 71 -15.74 15.39 0.41
C PHE A 71 -15.59 16.78 -0.23
N ILE A 72 -16.44 17.74 0.17
CA ILE A 72 -16.33 19.15 -0.30
C ILE A 72 -14.97 19.73 0.15
N ALA A 73 -14.60 19.48 1.40
CA ALA A 73 -13.33 19.95 1.92
C ALA A 73 -12.13 19.20 1.28
N LEU A 74 -12.22 17.90 1.07
CA LEU A 74 -11.17 17.14 0.35
C LEU A 74 -10.95 17.72 -1.04
N TYR A 75 -12.02 18.04 -1.75
CA TYR A 75 -11.96 18.67 -3.06
C TYR A 75 -11.30 20.06 -3.00
N ALA A 76 -11.68 20.89 -2.03
CA ALA A 76 -11.10 22.22 -1.83
C ALA A 76 -9.59 22.20 -1.51
N PHE A 77 -9.11 21.16 -0.80
CA PHE A 77 -7.70 20.94 -0.54
C PHE A 77 -6.95 20.24 -1.68
N GLY A 78 -7.62 19.88 -2.77
CA GLY A 78 -7.02 19.15 -3.89
C GLY A 78 -6.65 17.70 -3.57
N PHE A 79 -7.28 17.10 -2.56
CA PHE A 79 -7.03 15.71 -2.18
C PHE A 79 -7.78 14.75 -3.10
N THR A 80 -7.19 13.57 -3.29
CA THR A 80 -7.82 12.47 -4.02
C THR A 80 -8.38 11.43 -3.05
N LEU A 81 -9.32 10.63 -3.54
CA LEU A 81 -9.76 9.43 -2.84
C LEU A 81 -8.69 8.35 -2.98
N ASN A 82 -7.85 8.23 -1.98
CA ASN A 82 -6.77 7.25 -1.90
C ASN A 82 -6.86 6.48 -0.57
N ASN A 83 -6.01 5.47 -0.39
CA ASN A 83 -6.05 4.62 0.80
C ASN A 83 -6.02 5.40 2.11
N LEU A 84 -5.26 6.49 2.19
CA LEU A 84 -5.11 7.26 3.42
C LEU A 84 -6.34 8.11 3.73
N THR A 85 -6.89 8.81 2.72
CA THR A 85 -8.14 9.57 2.88
C THR A 85 -9.33 8.65 3.16
N LEU A 86 -9.37 7.46 2.52
CA LEU A 86 -10.40 6.47 2.75
C LEU A 86 -10.29 5.82 4.14
N MET A 87 -9.07 5.53 4.60
CA MET A 87 -8.80 5.03 5.96
C MET A 87 -9.19 6.08 7.01
N ALA A 88 -8.89 7.36 6.77
CA ALA A 88 -9.32 8.46 7.62
C ALA A 88 -10.84 8.54 7.72
N LEU A 89 -11.55 8.44 6.60
CA LEU A 89 -13.00 8.44 6.58
C LEU A 89 -13.59 7.23 7.32
N SER A 90 -13.02 6.04 7.13
CA SER A 90 -13.44 4.83 7.88
C SER A 90 -13.29 5.01 9.39
N LEU A 91 -12.15 5.56 9.83
CA LEU A 91 -11.94 5.89 11.25
C LEU A 91 -12.96 6.92 11.73
N CYS A 92 -13.22 7.95 10.92
CA CYS A 92 -14.14 9.03 11.27
C CYS A 92 -15.58 8.55 11.49
N ILE A 93 -16.04 7.48 10.83
CA ILE A 93 -17.41 6.98 11.01
C ILE A 93 -17.73 6.76 12.51
N GLY A 94 -16.81 6.11 13.23
CA GLY A 94 -16.98 5.90 14.67
C GLY A 94 -16.85 7.18 15.50
N LEU A 95 -16.05 8.14 15.07
CA LEU A 95 -15.86 9.41 15.80
C LEU A 95 -17.01 10.38 15.58
N LEU A 96 -17.52 10.48 14.34
CA LEU A 96 -18.54 11.45 13.94
C LEU A 96 -19.89 11.22 14.63
N ILE A 97 -20.22 9.97 14.97
CA ILE A 97 -21.53 9.62 15.51
C ILE A 97 -21.65 9.92 16.99
N VAL A 98 -20.53 9.96 17.72
CA VAL A 98 -20.54 10.16 19.19
C VAL A 98 -21.16 11.50 19.54
N ASP A 99 -20.80 12.57 18.85
CA ASP A 99 -21.32 13.91 19.09
C ASP A 99 -22.85 13.95 18.90
N ALA A 100 -23.35 13.37 17.81
CA ALA A 100 -24.78 13.32 17.51
C ALA A 100 -25.55 12.47 18.53
N ILE A 101 -25.00 11.34 19.00
CA ILE A 101 -25.64 10.51 20.02
C ILE A 101 -25.78 11.26 21.35
N VAL A 102 -24.71 11.93 21.79
CA VAL A 102 -24.67 12.65 23.07
C VAL A 102 -25.65 13.83 23.04
N VAL A 103 -25.67 14.62 21.97
CA VAL A 103 -26.64 15.71 21.78
C VAL A 103 -28.07 15.16 21.81
N ARG A 104 -28.31 14.10 21.07
CA ARG A 104 -29.64 13.50 20.97
C ARG A 104 -30.14 12.89 22.28
N GLU A 105 -29.29 12.16 22.99
CA GLU A 105 -29.62 11.57 24.28
C GLU A 105 -30.02 12.66 25.28
N ASN A 106 -29.26 13.77 25.33
CA ASN A 106 -29.57 14.87 26.23
C ASN A 106 -30.91 15.56 25.88
N ILE A 107 -31.20 15.75 24.57
CA ILE A 107 -32.50 16.28 24.13
C ILE A 107 -33.66 15.36 24.58
N VAL A 108 -33.51 14.03 24.40
CA VAL A 108 -34.52 13.05 24.83
C VAL A 108 -34.71 13.08 26.36
N ARG A 109 -33.63 13.26 27.13
CA ARG A 109 -33.67 13.43 28.56
C ARG A 109 -34.49 14.68 28.99
N HIS A 110 -34.26 15.82 28.34
CA HIS A 110 -35.02 17.04 28.59
C HIS A 110 -36.48 16.91 28.19
N LEU A 111 -36.80 16.20 27.12
CA LEU A 111 -38.17 15.85 26.76
C LEU A 111 -38.86 14.99 27.84
N ALA A 112 -38.15 14.04 28.41
CA ALA A 112 -38.66 13.21 29.49
C ALA A 112 -38.95 14.00 30.78
N MET A 113 -38.26 15.15 30.97
CA MET A 113 -38.55 16.11 32.06
C MET A 113 -39.83 16.96 31.83
N GLY A 114 -40.54 16.76 30.67
CA GLY A 114 -41.78 17.46 30.33
C GLY A 114 -41.60 18.80 29.63
N LYS A 115 -40.41 19.14 29.16
CA LYS A 115 -40.15 20.37 28.38
C LYS A 115 -40.73 20.27 26.97
N SER A 116 -41.07 21.42 26.37
CA SER A 116 -41.48 21.47 24.98
C SER A 116 -40.33 21.10 24.06
N HIS A 117 -40.60 20.57 22.87
CA HIS A 117 -39.55 20.09 21.92
C HIS A 117 -38.52 21.16 21.58
N LYS A 118 -38.98 22.39 21.35
CA LYS A 118 -38.10 23.54 21.06
C LYS A 118 -37.21 23.90 22.23
N GLN A 119 -37.82 23.93 23.44
CA GLN A 119 -37.10 24.23 24.68
C GLN A 119 -36.10 23.13 25.02
N ALA A 120 -36.52 21.85 24.91
CA ALA A 120 -35.65 20.70 25.14
C ALA A 120 -34.43 20.70 24.18
N ALA A 121 -34.66 20.99 22.91
CA ALA A 121 -33.57 21.06 21.93
C ALA A 121 -32.58 22.19 22.26
N LEU A 122 -33.07 23.37 22.65
CA LEU A 122 -32.22 24.52 22.98
C LEU A 122 -31.41 24.28 24.27
N GLU A 123 -32.10 24.01 25.37
CA GLU A 123 -31.47 23.88 26.69
C GLU A 123 -30.57 22.67 26.79
N ALA A 124 -30.94 21.52 26.19
CA ALA A 124 -30.11 20.33 26.17
C ALA A 124 -28.82 20.55 25.37
N THR A 125 -28.89 21.24 24.23
CA THR A 125 -27.69 21.53 23.41
C THR A 125 -26.79 22.53 24.11
N GLU A 126 -27.34 23.54 24.80
CA GLU A 126 -26.58 24.50 25.59
C GLU A 126 -25.85 23.83 26.76
N GLU A 127 -26.55 22.92 27.49
CA GLU A 127 -26.00 22.21 28.65
C GLU A 127 -24.72 21.40 28.29
N ILE A 128 -24.73 20.73 27.16
CA ILE A 128 -23.61 19.87 26.76
C ILE A 128 -22.64 20.52 25.77
N GLY A 129 -22.93 21.72 25.30
CA GLY A 129 -22.21 22.39 24.25
C GLY A 129 -20.69 22.47 24.48
N LEU A 130 -20.32 22.88 25.71
CA LEU A 130 -18.90 22.97 26.09
C LEU A 130 -18.24 21.59 26.16
N ALA A 131 -18.96 20.56 26.62
CA ALA A 131 -18.40 19.20 26.72
C ALA A 131 -18.12 18.61 25.34
N VAL A 132 -19.08 18.70 24.41
CA VAL A 132 -18.94 18.19 23.04
C VAL A 132 -17.88 18.99 22.28
N LEU A 133 -17.84 20.32 22.42
CA LEU A 133 -16.77 21.15 21.83
C LEU A 133 -15.39 20.73 22.35
N SER A 134 -15.26 20.49 23.65
CA SER A 134 -13.99 20.09 24.26
C SER A 134 -13.51 18.73 23.77
N THR A 135 -14.42 17.74 23.61
CA THR A 135 -14.07 16.42 23.07
C THR A 135 -13.66 16.50 21.63
N THR A 136 -14.37 17.27 20.80
CA THR A 136 -14.01 17.45 19.38
C THR A 136 -12.68 18.18 19.24
N LEU A 137 -12.43 19.24 20.01
CA LEU A 137 -11.14 19.95 20.01
C LEU A 137 -10.00 19.07 20.52
N ALA A 138 -10.26 18.15 21.46
CA ALA A 138 -9.27 17.17 21.88
C ALA A 138 -8.89 16.22 20.73
N ILE A 139 -9.85 15.76 19.93
CA ILE A 139 -9.58 14.96 18.73
C ILE A 139 -8.76 15.79 17.72
N VAL A 140 -9.15 17.04 17.48
CA VAL A 140 -8.39 17.96 16.59
C VAL A 140 -6.97 18.13 17.10
N ALA A 141 -6.75 18.34 18.40
CA ALA A 141 -5.43 18.50 19.01
C ALA A 141 -4.54 17.26 18.87
N VAL A 142 -5.13 16.06 18.77
CA VAL A 142 -4.40 14.81 18.52
C VAL A 142 -4.03 14.64 17.03
N PHE A 143 -4.97 14.93 16.13
CA PHE A 143 -4.78 14.65 14.71
C PHE A 143 -4.16 15.82 13.92
N ALA A 144 -4.29 17.07 14.37
CA ALA A 144 -3.67 18.22 13.71
C ALA A 144 -2.13 18.11 13.66
N PRO A 145 -1.40 17.74 14.73
CA PRO A 145 0.04 17.54 14.64
C PRO A 145 0.48 16.48 13.63
N VAL A 146 -0.35 15.44 13.41
CA VAL A 146 -0.09 14.40 12.41
C VAL A 146 -0.03 14.98 11.00
N ALA A 147 -0.84 16.01 10.71
CA ALA A 147 -0.80 16.71 9.43
C ALA A 147 0.46 17.56 9.23
N PHE A 148 1.18 17.92 10.30
CA PHE A 148 2.38 18.75 10.24
C PHE A 148 3.67 17.97 10.46
N MET A 149 3.63 16.64 10.42
CA MET A 149 4.83 15.81 10.53
C MET A 149 5.76 16.04 9.34
N GLY A 150 7.07 16.09 9.61
CA GLY A 150 8.10 16.22 8.57
C GLY A 150 8.49 14.90 7.92
N GLY A 151 9.22 15.00 6.79
CA GLY A 151 9.77 13.84 6.09
C GLY A 151 8.73 13.03 5.29
N ILE A 152 9.14 11.84 4.88
CA ILE A 152 8.30 10.93 4.07
C ILE A 152 7.02 10.55 4.82
N ILE A 153 7.11 10.32 6.11
CA ILE A 153 5.97 9.99 6.98
C ILE A 153 4.92 11.11 6.92
N GLY A 154 5.35 12.36 7.02
CA GLY A 154 4.45 13.52 6.96
C GLY A 154 3.71 13.63 5.63
N LEU A 155 4.39 13.35 4.50
CA LEU A 155 3.75 13.36 3.18
C LEU A 155 2.59 12.34 3.10
N PHE A 156 2.76 11.16 3.69
CA PHE A 156 1.72 10.16 3.77
C PHE A 156 0.58 10.58 4.70
N PHE A 157 0.89 10.99 5.92
CA PHE A 157 -0.12 11.24 6.94
C PHE A 157 -0.77 12.63 6.89
N TYR A 158 -0.25 13.56 6.08
CA TYR A 158 -0.85 14.89 5.87
C TYR A 158 -2.33 14.80 5.49
N GLN A 159 -2.62 14.05 4.42
CA GLN A 159 -4.00 13.90 3.94
C GLN A 159 -4.90 13.18 4.95
N PHE A 160 -4.36 12.20 5.66
CA PHE A 160 -5.05 11.48 6.71
C PHE A 160 -5.44 12.42 7.86
N GLY A 161 -4.47 13.14 8.43
CA GLY A 161 -4.68 14.03 9.57
C GLY A 161 -5.66 15.17 9.25
N VAL A 162 -5.48 15.84 8.09
CA VAL A 162 -6.40 16.90 7.64
C VAL A 162 -7.79 16.36 7.43
N THR A 163 -7.95 15.18 6.83
CA THR A 163 -9.28 14.57 6.59
C THR A 163 -10.01 14.32 7.91
N VAL A 164 -9.32 13.77 8.92
CA VAL A 164 -9.92 13.54 10.25
C VAL A 164 -10.33 14.85 10.90
N VAL A 165 -9.43 15.84 10.93
CA VAL A 165 -9.71 17.15 11.55
C VAL A 165 -10.93 17.82 10.91
N VAL A 166 -10.97 17.86 9.59
CA VAL A 166 -12.10 18.47 8.87
C VAL A 166 -13.39 17.70 9.10
N ALA A 167 -13.35 16.37 9.06
CA ALA A 167 -14.52 15.53 9.28
C ALA A 167 -15.14 15.76 10.66
N VAL A 168 -14.33 15.79 11.72
CA VAL A 168 -14.85 15.99 13.09
C VAL A 168 -15.36 17.40 13.31
N LEU A 169 -14.74 18.43 12.71
CA LEU A 169 -15.25 19.80 12.77
C LEU A 169 -16.59 19.95 12.05
N ILE A 170 -16.76 19.31 10.90
CA ILE A 170 -18.04 19.26 10.18
C ILE A 170 -19.09 18.52 11.00
N SER A 171 -18.72 17.40 11.64
CA SER A 171 -19.62 16.67 12.54
C SER A 171 -20.12 17.53 13.70
N LEU A 172 -19.21 18.24 14.34
CA LEU A 172 -19.54 19.20 15.39
C LEU A 172 -20.60 20.20 14.92
N PHE A 173 -20.35 20.81 13.73
CA PHE A 173 -21.26 21.78 13.15
C PHE A 173 -22.65 21.15 12.88
N VAL A 174 -22.68 19.97 12.27
CA VAL A 174 -23.92 19.23 11.98
C VAL A 174 -24.66 18.86 13.27
N SER A 175 -23.95 18.39 14.29
CA SER A 175 -24.53 17.99 15.59
C SER A 175 -25.10 19.17 16.37
N PHE A 176 -24.57 20.38 16.21
CA PHE A 176 -25.11 21.58 16.87
C PHE A 176 -26.13 22.35 16.04
N THR A 177 -26.33 22.01 14.79
CA THR A 177 -27.30 22.70 13.90
C THR A 177 -28.43 21.78 13.49
N LEU A 178 -28.10 20.72 12.76
CA LEU A 178 -29.07 19.84 12.13
C LEU A 178 -29.85 19.00 13.17
N ASP A 179 -29.14 18.39 14.14
CA ASP A 179 -29.79 17.52 15.12
C ASP A 179 -30.76 18.29 16.06
N PRO A 180 -30.40 19.41 16.69
CA PRO A 180 -31.34 20.21 17.47
C PRO A 180 -32.49 20.75 16.62
N MET A 181 -32.24 21.20 15.41
CA MET A 181 -33.26 21.70 14.48
C MET A 181 -34.29 20.62 14.15
N LEU A 182 -33.83 19.45 13.72
CA LEU A 182 -34.72 18.31 13.42
C LEU A 182 -35.47 17.82 14.68
N SER A 183 -34.82 17.84 15.85
CA SER A 183 -35.40 17.47 17.12
C SER A 183 -36.52 18.41 17.56
N ALA A 184 -36.38 19.71 17.27
CA ALA A 184 -37.40 20.71 17.58
C ALA A 184 -38.64 20.60 16.70
N VAL A 185 -38.46 20.18 15.43
CA VAL A 185 -39.55 20.10 14.43
C VAL A 185 -40.17 18.71 14.37
N TRP A 186 -39.37 17.67 14.44
CA TRP A 186 -39.79 16.28 14.28
C TRP A 186 -39.77 15.56 15.63
N ALA A 187 -40.75 15.93 16.45
CA ALA A 187 -40.86 15.50 17.84
C ALA A 187 -41.07 14.00 18.02
N ASP A 188 -40.45 13.44 19.06
CA ASP A 188 -40.74 12.08 19.56
C ASP A 188 -42.00 12.09 20.44
N PRO A 189 -42.99 11.25 20.13
CA PRO A 189 -44.14 11.12 21.03
C PRO A 189 -43.70 10.46 22.34
N LEU A 190 -43.93 11.15 23.44
CA LEU A 190 -43.74 10.60 24.80
C LEU A 190 -44.79 9.50 25.03
N GLY A 191 -44.40 8.24 25.18
CA GLY A 191 -45.23 7.11 25.54
C GLY A 191 -45.39 6.00 24.50
N ASN A 192 -45.78 4.83 24.94
CA ASN A 192 -46.06 3.55 24.24
C ASN A 192 -45.58 3.43 22.79
N ARG A 193 -44.26 3.35 22.65
CA ARG A 193 -43.48 3.55 21.38
C ARG A 193 -43.71 2.45 20.34
N PHE A 194 -44.12 1.22 20.75
CA PHE A 194 -44.18 0.05 19.85
C PHE A 194 -45.46 -0.79 20.03
N LYS A 195 -46.64 -0.15 20.16
CA LYS A 195 -47.93 -0.88 20.26
C LYS A 195 -48.20 -1.84 19.10
N ARG A 196 -47.65 -1.53 17.89
CA ARG A 196 -47.84 -2.33 16.66
C ARG A 196 -46.92 -3.55 16.57
N LEU A 197 -45.81 -3.60 17.32
CA LEU A 197 -44.80 -4.64 17.28
C LEU A 197 -44.45 -5.12 18.69
N PRO A 198 -45.32 -5.95 19.32
CA PRO A 198 -45.18 -6.31 20.72
C PRO A 198 -43.91 -7.09 21.06
N TRP A 199 -43.35 -7.84 20.12
CA TRP A 199 -42.09 -8.55 20.31
C TRP A 199 -40.92 -7.58 20.44
N LEU A 200 -40.87 -6.52 19.62
CA LEU A 200 -39.86 -5.46 19.67
C LEU A 200 -39.95 -4.67 20.98
N GLY A 201 -41.20 -4.34 21.41
CA GLY A 201 -41.39 -3.71 22.70
C GLY A 201 -40.88 -4.56 23.87
N LYS A 202 -41.12 -5.88 23.87
CA LYS A 202 -40.57 -6.83 24.85
C LYS A 202 -39.03 -6.87 24.84
N PHE A 203 -38.43 -6.89 23.66
CA PHE A 203 -36.96 -6.88 23.52
C PHE A 203 -36.37 -5.59 24.08
N LEU A 204 -36.90 -4.42 23.73
CA LEU A 204 -36.43 -3.14 24.23
C LEU A 204 -36.62 -3.01 25.75
N THR A 205 -37.75 -3.44 26.30
CA THR A 205 -37.95 -3.47 27.75
C THR A 205 -36.96 -4.41 28.47
N TRP A 206 -36.69 -5.58 27.89
CA TRP A 206 -35.67 -6.48 28.41
C TRP A 206 -34.26 -5.85 28.35
N PHE A 207 -33.93 -5.14 27.26
CA PHE A 207 -32.68 -4.41 27.12
C PHE A 207 -32.55 -3.30 28.18
N ASP A 208 -33.59 -2.48 28.37
CA ASP A 208 -33.62 -1.41 29.39
C ASP A 208 -33.39 -1.99 30.80
N GLN A 209 -34.08 -3.08 31.16
CA GLN A 209 -33.87 -3.76 32.43
C GLN A 209 -32.44 -4.28 32.61
N ARG A 210 -31.83 -4.77 31.54
CA ARG A 210 -30.41 -5.20 31.57
C ARG A 210 -29.46 -4.01 31.74
N MET A 211 -29.76 -2.89 31.10
CA MET A 211 -29.00 -1.65 31.26
C MET A 211 -29.13 -1.06 32.66
N GLU A 212 -30.33 -1.07 33.26
CA GLU A 212 -30.52 -0.68 34.68
C GLU A 212 -29.70 -1.58 35.61
N GLY A 213 -29.71 -2.89 35.38
CA GLY A 213 -28.87 -3.83 36.11
C GLY A 213 -27.37 -3.53 35.99
N LEU A 214 -26.92 -3.15 34.81
CA LEU A 214 -25.53 -2.74 34.55
C LEU A 214 -25.19 -1.43 35.27
N GLN A 215 -26.12 -0.45 35.27
CA GLN A 215 -25.98 0.81 36.01
C GLN A 215 -25.78 0.58 37.50
N HIS A 216 -26.54 -0.31 38.11
CA HIS A 216 -26.38 -0.66 39.53
C HIS A 216 -25.03 -1.36 39.81
N GLN A 217 -24.55 -2.20 38.89
CA GLN A 217 -23.19 -2.78 39.01
C GLN A 217 -22.11 -1.70 38.90
N TYR A 218 -22.24 -0.80 37.93
CA TYR A 218 -21.34 0.32 37.73
C TYR A 218 -21.30 1.26 38.93
N GLU A 219 -22.44 1.60 39.50
CA GLU A 219 -22.54 2.39 40.72
C GLU A 219 -21.77 1.71 41.87
N ARG A 220 -21.89 0.38 42.00
CA ARG A 220 -21.16 -0.40 43.02
C ARG A 220 -19.65 -0.31 42.81
N VAL A 221 -19.20 -0.44 41.55
CA VAL A 221 -17.79 -0.29 41.18
C VAL A 221 -17.28 1.11 41.52
N ILE A 222 -18.04 2.16 41.18
CA ILE A 222 -17.67 3.56 41.51
C ILE A 222 -17.56 3.74 43.01
N ARG A 223 -18.56 3.31 43.78
CA ARG A 223 -18.54 3.41 45.25
C ARG A 223 -17.33 2.68 45.83
N TRP A 224 -17.01 1.49 45.35
CA TRP A 224 -15.82 0.76 45.73
C TRP A 224 -14.55 1.51 45.39
N SER A 225 -14.44 2.05 44.20
CA SER A 225 -13.27 2.79 43.70
C SER A 225 -13.02 4.05 44.52
N LEU A 226 -14.06 4.80 44.81
CA LEU A 226 -13.97 6.01 45.64
C LEU A 226 -13.58 5.69 47.11
N GLY A 227 -14.02 4.53 47.60
CA GLY A 227 -13.65 4.05 48.96
C GLY A 227 -12.24 3.47 49.04
N HIS A 228 -11.68 3.03 47.90
CA HIS A 228 -10.38 2.32 47.87
C HIS A 228 -9.36 2.99 46.93
N ARG A 229 -9.24 4.32 46.96
CA ARG A 229 -8.43 5.15 46.06
C ARG A 229 -7.00 4.63 45.89
N LYS A 230 -6.34 4.21 47.01
CA LYS A 230 -4.96 3.68 46.99
C LYS A 230 -4.87 2.34 46.21
N LYS A 231 -5.87 1.46 46.37
CA LYS A 231 -5.91 0.18 45.64
C LYS A 231 -6.12 0.39 44.14
N VAL A 232 -7.06 1.28 43.80
CA VAL A 232 -7.33 1.63 42.39
C VAL A 232 -6.08 2.21 41.76
N LEU A 233 -5.40 3.16 42.42
CA LEU A 233 -4.17 3.75 41.94
C LEU A 233 -3.07 2.68 41.76
N ALA A 234 -2.92 1.77 42.73
CA ALA A 234 -1.95 0.67 42.64
C ALA A 234 -2.25 -0.28 41.47
N ILE A 235 -3.52 -0.64 41.23
CA ILE A 235 -3.93 -1.49 40.11
C ILE A 235 -3.63 -0.80 38.78
N VAL A 236 -4.01 0.48 38.62
CA VAL A 236 -3.77 1.24 37.38
C VAL A 236 -2.27 1.39 37.11
N THR A 237 -1.49 1.71 38.18
CA THR A 237 -0.03 1.81 38.05
C THR A 237 0.61 0.47 37.69
N ALA A 238 0.16 -0.63 38.31
CA ALA A 238 0.66 -1.97 37.99
C ALA A 238 0.32 -2.38 36.56
N MET A 239 -0.88 -2.07 36.06
CA MET A 239 -1.25 -2.29 34.67
C MET A 239 -0.40 -1.46 33.72
N PHE A 240 -0.15 -0.19 34.02
CA PHE A 240 0.68 0.70 33.22
C PHE A 240 2.13 0.22 33.15
N VAL A 241 2.75 -0.09 34.29
CA VAL A 241 4.11 -0.63 34.34
C VAL A 241 4.21 -1.98 33.67
N GLY A 242 3.22 -2.85 33.88
CA GLY A 242 3.14 -4.15 33.21
C GLY A 242 3.05 -4.04 31.69
N SER A 243 2.24 -3.12 31.18
CA SER A 243 2.12 -2.86 29.74
C SER A 243 3.41 -2.28 29.15
N MET A 244 4.11 -1.40 29.87
CA MET A 244 5.44 -0.94 29.45
C MET A 244 6.47 -2.07 29.38
N GLY A 245 6.40 -3.04 30.29
CA GLY A 245 7.25 -4.23 30.25
C GLY A 245 7.01 -5.15 29.05
N LEU A 246 5.82 -5.10 28.44
CA LEU A 246 5.49 -5.83 27.23
C LEU A 246 5.94 -5.12 25.94
N PHE A 247 6.21 -3.81 25.99
CA PHE A 247 6.59 -3.01 24.83
C PHE A 247 7.80 -3.57 24.05
N PRO A 248 8.89 -4.05 24.68
CA PRO A 248 10.02 -4.61 23.96
C PRO A 248 9.74 -5.94 23.25
N LEU A 249 8.63 -6.63 23.61
CA LEU A 249 8.22 -7.89 23.00
C LEU A 249 7.40 -7.68 21.72
N ILE A 250 6.96 -6.45 21.47
CA ILE A 250 6.18 -6.08 20.28
C ILE A 250 7.17 -5.80 19.15
N GLY A 251 7.10 -6.60 18.08
CA GLY A 251 7.88 -6.35 16.87
C GLY A 251 7.50 -5.00 16.25
N SER A 252 8.50 -4.28 15.74
CA SER A 252 8.28 -2.99 15.05
C SER A 252 8.58 -3.14 13.57
N GLU A 253 7.66 -2.68 12.72
CA GLU A 253 7.86 -2.57 11.27
C GLU A 253 7.25 -1.26 10.77
N PHE A 254 7.86 -0.69 9.72
CA PHE A 254 7.41 0.61 9.20
C PHE A 254 6.10 0.50 8.42
N VAL A 255 6.00 -0.51 7.57
CA VAL A 255 4.79 -0.83 6.81
C VAL A 255 4.51 -2.31 6.97
N PRO A 256 3.34 -2.68 7.50
CA PRO A 256 2.97 -4.09 7.58
C PRO A 256 2.90 -4.69 6.17
N LYS A 257 3.38 -5.92 6.03
CA LYS A 257 3.36 -6.65 4.77
C LYS A 257 1.91 -7.01 4.44
N ASP A 258 1.34 -6.27 3.51
CA ASP A 258 0.00 -6.54 2.99
C ASP A 258 0.03 -7.74 2.02
N ASP A 259 -1.02 -8.54 2.08
CA ASP A 259 -1.21 -9.68 1.20
C ASP A 259 -1.91 -9.23 -0.09
N GLN A 260 -1.10 -8.85 -1.08
CA GLN A 260 -1.57 -8.38 -2.39
C GLN A 260 -1.86 -9.52 -3.36
N SER A 261 -1.67 -10.78 -2.93
CA SER A 261 -1.78 -11.98 -3.75
C SER A 261 -0.81 -11.99 -4.94
N GLU A 262 0.28 -11.24 -4.86
CA GLU A 262 1.36 -11.24 -5.85
C GLU A 262 2.71 -10.90 -5.21
N PHE A 263 3.78 -11.49 -5.73
CA PHE A 263 5.15 -11.16 -5.35
C PHE A 263 6.11 -11.41 -6.50
N GLY A 264 7.25 -10.70 -6.48
CA GLY A 264 8.33 -10.86 -7.45
C GLY A 264 9.46 -11.71 -6.90
N MET A 265 10.12 -12.40 -7.81
CA MET A 265 11.38 -13.09 -7.55
C MET A 265 12.42 -12.58 -8.54
N ARG A 266 13.63 -12.30 -8.04
CA ARG A 266 14.78 -11.96 -8.86
C ARG A 266 15.74 -13.13 -8.83
N LEU A 267 16.22 -13.48 -10.00
CA LEU A 267 17.20 -14.53 -10.21
C LEU A 267 18.48 -13.92 -10.79
N GLU A 268 19.61 -14.34 -10.29
CA GLU A 268 20.91 -13.93 -10.83
C GLU A 268 21.77 -15.18 -11.07
N THR A 269 22.26 -15.32 -12.29
CA THR A 269 23.24 -16.31 -12.67
C THR A 269 24.64 -15.69 -12.58
N PRO A 270 25.73 -16.48 -12.54
CA PRO A 270 27.09 -15.95 -12.48
C PRO A 270 27.34 -14.87 -13.51
N VAL A 271 28.15 -13.88 -13.17
CA VAL A 271 28.55 -12.82 -14.09
C VAL A 271 29.25 -13.44 -15.32
N GLY A 272 28.85 -12.97 -16.51
CA GLY A 272 29.34 -13.54 -17.78
C GLY A 272 28.47 -14.66 -18.34
N SER A 273 27.41 -15.08 -17.63
CA SER A 273 26.46 -16.06 -18.17
C SER A 273 25.75 -15.53 -19.41
N SER A 274 25.52 -16.42 -20.37
CA SER A 274 24.75 -16.10 -21.59
C SER A 274 23.25 -15.91 -21.24
N LEU A 275 22.55 -15.25 -22.16
CA LEU A 275 21.09 -15.10 -22.02
C LEU A 275 20.37 -16.45 -22.04
N GLU A 276 20.86 -17.37 -22.89
CA GLU A 276 20.32 -18.72 -23.04
C GLU A 276 20.44 -19.49 -21.71
N TYR A 277 21.63 -19.42 -21.07
CA TYR A 277 21.84 -20.05 -19.77
C TYR A 277 20.89 -19.49 -18.70
N THR A 278 20.76 -18.17 -18.65
CA THR A 278 19.83 -17.50 -17.71
C THR A 278 18.38 -17.91 -17.98
N THR A 279 17.99 -17.99 -19.26
CA THR A 279 16.63 -18.42 -19.65
C THR A 279 16.35 -19.84 -19.19
N VAL A 280 17.30 -20.76 -19.36
CA VAL A 280 17.15 -22.15 -18.87
C VAL A 280 16.98 -22.18 -17.34
N LYS A 281 17.74 -21.36 -16.62
CA LYS A 281 17.62 -21.28 -15.14
C LYS A 281 16.29 -20.71 -14.69
N VAL A 282 15.79 -19.68 -15.36
CA VAL A 282 14.43 -19.13 -15.12
C VAL A 282 13.37 -20.19 -15.37
N ALA A 283 13.46 -20.94 -16.48
CA ALA A 283 12.51 -22.01 -16.79
C ALA A 283 12.54 -23.15 -15.76
N GLN A 284 13.73 -23.51 -15.23
CA GLN A 284 13.86 -24.47 -14.14
C GLN A 284 13.15 -23.97 -12.87
N ALA A 285 13.33 -22.70 -12.52
CA ALA A 285 12.66 -22.11 -11.37
C ALA A 285 11.12 -22.07 -11.56
N GLU A 286 10.63 -21.72 -12.74
CA GLU A 286 9.19 -21.79 -13.04
C GLU A 286 8.62 -23.19 -12.89
N ALA A 287 9.35 -24.21 -13.35
CA ALA A 287 8.89 -25.61 -13.26
C ALA A 287 8.71 -26.03 -11.78
N GLU A 288 9.59 -25.60 -10.88
CA GLU A 288 9.43 -25.83 -9.45
C GLU A 288 8.27 -25.06 -8.84
N LEU A 289 8.14 -23.78 -9.20
CA LEU A 289 7.06 -22.93 -8.69
C LEU A 289 5.67 -23.40 -9.13
N ARG A 290 5.53 -23.95 -10.35
CA ARG A 290 4.27 -24.51 -10.86
C ARG A 290 3.74 -25.69 -10.05
N LYS A 291 4.56 -26.32 -9.21
CA LYS A 291 4.13 -27.39 -8.29
C LYS A 291 3.34 -26.85 -7.08
N ILE A 292 3.36 -25.55 -6.84
CA ILE A 292 2.66 -24.89 -5.72
C ILE A 292 1.20 -24.62 -6.13
N PRO A 293 0.20 -25.27 -5.53
CA PRO A 293 -1.19 -25.25 -6.03
C PRO A 293 -1.90 -23.90 -5.86
N GLU A 294 -1.40 -23.02 -5.01
CA GLU A 294 -1.94 -21.68 -4.80
C GLU A 294 -1.43 -20.64 -5.82
N ILE A 295 -0.46 -21.01 -6.65
CA ILE A 295 -0.02 -20.16 -7.75
C ILE A 295 -1.05 -20.26 -8.88
N LYS A 296 -1.57 -19.11 -9.26
CA LYS A 296 -2.53 -18.97 -10.37
C LYS A 296 -1.84 -18.75 -11.71
N LEU A 297 -0.84 -17.88 -11.71
CA LEU A 297 -0.12 -17.50 -12.93
C LEU A 297 1.32 -17.16 -12.59
N LEU A 298 2.23 -17.55 -13.49
CA LEU A 298 3.63 -17.14 -13.50
C LEU A 298 3.91 -16.42 -14.81
N TYR A 299 4.62 -15.32 -14.75
CA TYR A 299 5.22 -14.71 -15.92
C TYR A 299 6.64 -14.24 -15.60
N SER A 300 7.55 -14.48 -16.53
CA SER A 300 8.97 -14.33 -16.27
C SER A 300 9.70 -13.75 -17.47
N GLY A 301 10.93 -13.34 -17.24
CA GLY A 301 11.84 -12.91 -18.29
C GLY A 301 13.28 -13.10 -17.87
N ALA A 302 14.14 -13.20 -18.86
CA ALA A 302 15.59 -13.23 -18.71
C ALA A 302 16.23 -12.07 -19.48
N GLY A 303 17.31 -11.50 -18.92
CA GLY A 303 18.00 -10.36 -19.51
C GLY A 303 17.31 -9.03 -19.25
N GLY A 304 17.56 -8.04 -20.10
CA GLY A 304 17.04 -6.69 -20.00
C GLY A 304 18.05 -5.68 -19.48
N GLY A 305 17.59 -4.52 -19.00
CA GLY A 305 18.43 -3.38 -18.60
C GLY A 305 19.43 -3.63 -17.46
N ARG A 306 19.33 -4.77 -16.78
CA ARG A 306 20.24 -5.14 -15.66
C ARG A 306 21.30 -6.17 -16.05
N GLY A 307 21.32 -6.63 -17.29
CA GLY A 307 22.29 -7.59 -17.79
C GLY A 307 21.71 -8.94 -18.23
N LYS A 308 22.48 -9.69 -19.02
CA LYS A 308 22.06 -10.99 -19.54
C LYS A 308 21.97 -12.09 -18.49
N ASN A 309 22.68 -11.91 -17.38
CA ASN A 309 22.73 -12.84 -16.26
C ASN A 309 21.63 -12.61 -15.21
N THR A 310 20.66 -11.74 -15.47
CA THR A 310 19.55 -11.47 -14.57
C THR A 310 18.25 -12.02 -15.13
N GLY A 311 17.42 -12.59 -14.26
CA GLY A 311 16.06 -13.02 -14.57
C GLY A 311 15.08 -12.51 -13.51
N TRP A 312 13.82 -12.56 -13.85
CA TRP A 312 12.75 -12.21 -12.92
C TRP A 312 11.54 -13.11 -13.16
N ILE A 313 10.84 -13.42 -12.09
CA ILE A 313 9.56 -14.15 -12.12
C ILE A 313 8.58 -13.37 -11.27
N ASN A 314 7.44 -13.03 -11.84
CA ASN A 314 6.30 -12.51 -11.09
C ASN A 314 5.31 -13.65 -10.84
N VAL A 315 4.97 -13.82 -9.59
CA VAL A 315 4.11 -14.88 -9.09
C VAL A 315 2.77 -14.26 -8.72
N ILE A 316 1.70 -14.66 -9.39
CA ILE A 316 0.34 -14.27 -9.07
C ILE A 316 -0.33 -15.44 -8.37
N LEU A 317 -0.80 -15.19 -7.15
CA LEU A 317 -1.46 -16.17 -6.30
C LEU A 317 -2.98 -16.19 -6.56
N LYS A 318 -3.63 -17.26 -6.14
CA LYS A 318 -5.08 -17.27 -6.01
C LYS A 318 -5.53 -16.23 -4.98
N PRO A 319 -6.75 -15.69 -5.08
CA PRO A 319 -7.29 -14.76 -4.10
C PRO A 319 -7.17 -15.28 -2.68
N ARG A 320 -7.03 -14.37 -1.69
CA ARG A 320 -6.88 -14.76 -0.27
C ARG A 320 -8.01 -15.65 0.24
N THR A 321 -9.20 -15.50 -0.32
CA THR A 321 -10.39 -16.31 0.01
C THR A 321 -10.33 -17.74 -0.51
N GLU A 322 -9.48 -18.02 -1.51
CA GLU A 322 -9.35 -19.34 -2.15
C GLU A 322 -8.10 -20.12 -1.69
N ARG A 323 -7.34 -19.56 -0.71
CA ARG A 323 -6.12 -20.18 -0.19
C ARG A 323 -6.04 -20.10 1.33
N THR A 324 -5.41 -21.08 1.94
CA THR A 324 -5.20 -21.12 3.40
C THR A 324 -3.91 -20.44 3.82
N ARG A 325 -2.85 -20.53 2.98
CA ARG A 325 -1.53 -19.98 3.25
C ARG A 325 -1.46 -18.49 2.93
N SER A 326 -0.80 -17.69 3.78
CA SER A 326 -0.54 -16.28 3.53
C SER A 326 0.50 -16.10 2.42
N GLN A 327 0.54 -14.88 1.81
CA GLN A 327 1.57 -14.55 0.82
C GLN A 327 2.98 -14.77 1.36
N LYS A 328 3.26 -14.35 2.61
CA LYS A 328 4.57 -14.54 3.24
C LYS A 328 4.96 -16.03 3.35
N GLN A 329 4.04 -16.89 3.75
CA GLN A 329 4.28 -18.33 3.78
C GLN A 329 4.59 -18.90 2.41
N LEU A 330 3.91 -18.40 1.38
CA LEU A 330 4.14 -18.80 0.00
C LEU A 330 5.45 -18.26 -0.57
N GLU A 331 5.87 -17.05 -0.17
CA GLU A 331 7.19 -16.51 -0.48
C GLU A 331 8.31 -17.38 0.09
N ASP A 332 8.17 -17.86 1.34
CA ASP A 332 9.14 -18.74 1.98
C ASP A 332 9.16 -20.12 1.30
N ILE A 333 8.01 -20.70 1.00
CA ILE A 333 7.91 -21.97 0.25
C ILE A 333 8.50 -21.83 -1.16
N ALA A 334 8.22 -20.72 -1.84
CA ALA A 334 8.78 -20.45 -3.17
C ALA A 334 10.31 -20.33 -3.13
N ARG A 335 10.85 -19.65 -2.11
CA ARG A 335 12.30 -19.55 -1.88
C ARG A 335 12.93 -20.94 -1.69
N ASP A 336 12.35 -21.75 -0.82
CA ASP A 336 12.85 -23.08 -0.53
C ASP A 336 12.78 -24.02 -1.74
N SER A 337 11.71 -23.92 -2.54
CA SER A 337 11.54 -24.77 -3.73
C SER A 337 12.58 -24.51 -4.81
N VAL A 338 13.10 -23.29 -4.94
CA VAL A 338 14.10 -22.93 -5.96
C VAL A 338 15.52 -22.91 -5.44
N LYS A 339 15.74 -22.98 -4.10
CA LYS A 339 17.06 -22.95 -3.46
C LYS A 339 17.99 -24.08 -3.93
N GLY A 340 17.43 -25.22 -4.31
CA GLY A 340 18.18 -26.37 -4.81
C GLY A 340 18.72 -26.25 -6.23
N ILE A 341 18.38 -25.20 -7.00
CA ILE A 341 18.82 -25.03 -8.37
C ILE A 341 20.23 -24.44 -8.39
N ALA A 342 21.22 -25.26 -8.72
CA ALA A 342 22.61 -24.83 -8.77
C ALA A 342 22.85 -23.79 -9.88
N GLY A 343 23.81 -22.88 -9.67
CA GLY A 343 24.25 -21.89 -10.66
C GLY A 343 23.32 -20.68 -10.78
N MET A 344 22.50 -20.43 -9.76
CA MET A 344 21.77 -19.17 -9.64
C MET A 344 21.57 -18.77 -8.18
N THR A 345 21.41 -17.49 -7.94
CA THR A 345 20.95 -16.93 -6.66
C THR A 345 19.55 -16.37 -6.82
N VAL A 346 18.72 -16.46 -5.78
CA VAL A 346 17.34 -16.02 -5.82
C VAL A 346 17.07 -15.06 -4.66
N SER A 347 16.37 -14.00 -4.96
CA SER A 347 15.83 -13.04 -3.98
C SER A 347 14.33 -12.95 -4.15
N VAL A 348 13.57 -13.12 -3.07
CA VAL A 348 12.10 -13.16 -3.08
C VAL A 348 11.53 -11.91 -2.43
N GLY A 349 10.49 -11.35 -3.04
CA GLY A 349 9.82 -10.14 -2.60
C GLY A 349 10.31 -8.88 -3.33
N TRP A 350 9.44 -7.85 -3.32
CA TRP A 350 9.70 -6.60 -4.05
C TRP A 350 10.67 -5.68 -3.31
N ASN A 351 10.56 -5.62 -1.98
CA ASN A 351 11.29 -4.69 -1.14
C ASN A 351 12.10 -5.45 -0.08
N LYS A 352 13.36 -5.06 0.06
CA LYS A 352 14.19 -5.51 1.18
C LYS A 352 13.97 -4.58 2.37
N PRO A 353 13.64 -5.11 3.56
CA PRO A 353 13.31 -4.27 4.73
C PRO A 353 14.52 -3.50 5.28
N VAL A 354 15.73 -3.99 5.02
CA VAL A 354 16.96 -3.36 5.49
C VAL A 354 17.82 -3.00 4.28
N GLN A 355 18.22 -1.74 4.20
CA GLN A 355 19.15 -1.24 3.21
C GLN A 355 20.25 -0.46 3.92
N VAL A 356 21.49 -0.85 3.70
CA VAL A 356 22.68 -0.19 4.24
C VAL A 356 23.50 0.38 3.09
N SER A 357 23.85 1.66 3.17
CA SER A 357 24.67 2.33 2.14
C SER A 357 26.00 2.73 2.72
N PHE A 358 27.09 2.27 2.09
CA PHE A 358 28.44 2.75 2.37
C PHE A 358 28.78 3.86 1.36
N VAL A 359 29.22 5.00 1.87
CA VAL A 359 29.57 6.16 1.05
C VAL A 359 31.00 6.57 1.37
N GLY A 360 31.81 6.79 0.35
CA GLY A 360 33.21 7.20 0.49
C GLY A 360 33.87 7.49 -0.85
N PRO A 361 35.05 8.14 -0.86
CA PRO A 361 35.76 8.50 -2.08
C PRO A 361 36.55 7.33 -2.69
N ASP A 362 36.86 6.28 -1.95
CA ASP A 362 37.69 5.14 -2.37
C ASP A 362 36.83 3.92 -2.65
N ALA A 363 36.67 3.60 -3.93
CA ALA A 363 35.88 2.45 -4.39
C ALA A 363 36.45 1.10 -3.91
N THR A 364 37.79 0.98 -3.79
CA THR A 364 38.44 -0.27 -3.36
C THR A 364 38.15 -0.53 -1.88
N MET A 365 38.24 0.51 -1.07
CA MET A 365 37.91 0.42 0.36
C MET A 365 36.42 0.13 0.55
N LEU A 366 35.53 0.78 -0.22
CA LEU A 366 34.10 0.53 -0.16
C LEU A 366 33.75 -0.93 -0.48
N LYS A 367 34.42 -1.48 -1.49
CA LYS A 367 34.25 -2.89 -1.86
C LYS A 367 34.65 -3.83 -0.73
N GLN A 368 35.83 -3.63 -0.15
CA GLN A 368 36.32 -4.44 0.97
C GLN A 368 35.38 -4.38 2.19
N LEU A 369 34.92 -3.16 2.52
CA LEU A 369 33.96 -2.98 3.63
C LEU A 369 32.61 -3.67 3.34
N SER A 370 32.12 -3.58 2.12
CA SER A 370 30.89 -4.25 1.71
C SER A 370 31.00 -5.77 1.82
N GLU A 371 32.10 -6.36 1.32
CA GLU A 371 32.35 -7.78 1.41
C GLU A 371 32.44 -8.27 2.87
N GLN A 372 33.18 -7.57 3.72
CA GLN A 372 33.26 -7.89 5.14
C GLN A 372 31.92 -7.76 5.86
N PHE A 373 31.11 -6.79 5.44
CA PHE A 373 29.79 -6.60 6.02
C PHE A 373 28.83 -7.72 5.63
N VAL A 374 28.83 -8.12 4.34
CA VAL A 374 28.04 -9.26 3.85
C VAL A 374 28.42 -10.55 4.59
N GLU A 375 29.72 -10.83 4.76
CA GLU A 375 30.18 -12.02 5.51
C GLU A 375 29.68 -12.03 6.98
N LYS A 376 29.61 -10.86 7.61
CA LYS A 376 29.05 -10.74 8.96
C LYS A 376 27.53 -10.93 8.98
N LEU A 377 26.82 -10.40 7.98
CA LEU A 377 25.37 -10.56 7.88
C LEU A 377 24.94 -12.02 7.65
N GLU A 378 25.70 -12.77 6.85
CA GLU A 378 25.43 -14.20 6.59
C GLU A 378 25.47 -15.05 7.87
N LYS A 379 26.21 -14.62 8.87
CA LYS A 379 26.33 -15.29 10.18
C LYS A 379 25.16 -14.98 11.13
N ILE A 380 24.31 -14.02 10.80
CA ILE A 380 23.17 -13.61 11.62
C ILE A 380 21.97 -14.47 11.28
N ASN A 381 21.46 -15.19 12.28
CA ASN A 381 20.30 -16.04 12.10
C ASN A 381 19.04 -15.24 11.75
N GLY A 382 18.33 -15.62 10.69
CA GLY A 382 17.13 -14.95 10.22
C GLY A 382 17.36 -13.89 9.13
N VAL A 383 18.61 -13.58 8.76
CA VAL A 383 18.92 -12.75 7.59
C VAL A 383 18.94 -13.64 6.35
N VAL A 384 18.16 -13.28 5.34
CA VAL A 384 18.03 -13.99 4.07
C VAL A 384 18.12 -13.02 2.90
N ASP A 385 18.39 -13.52 1.70
CA ASP A 385 18.39 -12.77 0.45
C ASP A 385 19.31 -11.53 0.49
N ILE A 386 20.53 -11.68 1.05
CA ILE A 386 21.53 -10.61 1.07
C ILE A 386 21.93 -10.29 -0.37
N ASP A 387 21.91 -9.01 -0.72
CA ASP A 387 22.27 -8.52 -2.05
C ASP A 387 23.15 -7.28 -1.91
N SER A 388 24.25 -7.23 -2.66
CA SER A 388 25.14 -6.09 -2.72
C SER A 388 25.05 -5.43 -4.11
N SER A 389 25.11 -4.10 -4.14
CA SER A 389 25.27 -3.37 -5.42
C SER A 389 26.66 -3.55 -6.02
N GLU A 390 27.64 -3.93 -5.17
CA GLU A 390 28.97 -4.29 -5.65
C GLU A 390 28.91 -5.71 -6.25
N LYS A 391 28.84 -5.78 -7.57
CA LYS A 391 28.83 -7.05 -8.31
C LYS A 391 30.23 -7.36 -8.82
N ALA A 392 30.48 -8.63 -9.11
CA ALA A 392 31.70 -9.02 -9.80
C ALA A 392 31.86 -8.24 -11.10
N ALA A 393 33.06 -7.77 -11.38
CA ALA A 393 33.33 -7.02 -12.58
C ALA A 393 32.97 -7.83 -13.84
N VAL A 394 32.19 -7.23 -14.73
CA VAL A 394 31.92 -7.83 -16.05
C VAL A 394 33.15 -7.67 -16.90
N PRO A 395 33.71 -8.74 -17.46
CA PRO A 395 34.81 -8.62 -18.41
C PRO A 395 34.44 -7.71 -19.57
N ALA A 396 35.19 -6.66 -19.78
CA ALA A 396 34.98 -5.72 -20.88
C ALA A 396 36.17 -5.67 -21.79
N LEU A 397 35.92 -5.63 -23.10
CA LEU A 397 36.94 -5.37 -24.10
C LEU A 397 37.05 -3.86 -24.32
N VAL A 398 38.19 -3.28 -24.00
CA VAL A 398 38.50 -1.87 -24.24
C VAL A 398 39.33 -1.74 -25.49
N ILE A 399 38.80 -1.03 -26.50
CA ILE A 399 39.54 -0.72 -27.73
C ILE A 399 40.30 0.58 -27.49
N MET A 400 41.63 0.50 -27.44
CA MET A 400 42.52 1.65 -27.31
C MET A 400 43.20 1.97 -28.65
N PRO A 401 42.82 3.06 -29.33
CA PRO A 401 43.46 3.45 -30.59
C PRO A 401 44.87 3.93 -30.35
N LYS A 402 45.77 3.55 -31.25
CA LYS A 402 47.12 4.10 -31.34
C LYS A 402 47.06 5.49 -31.98
N ARG A 403 46.99 6.52 -31.14
CA ARG A 403 46.65 7.90 -31.55
C ARG A 403 47.52 8.47 -32.66
N ALA A 404 48.84 8.24 -32.60
CA ALA A 404 49.74 8.74 -33.62
C ALA A 404 49.48 8.10 -34.99
N GLU A 405 49.44 6.75 -35.04
CA GLU A 405 49.18 5.99 -36.26
C GLU A 405 47.78 6.29 -36.83
N SER A 406 46.76 6.38 -35.94
CA SER A 406 45.41 6.69 -36.38
C SER A 406 45.28 8.10 -36.98
N ALA A 407 46.03 9.08 -36.47
CA ALA A 407 46.05 10.45 -36.98
C ALA A 407 46.68 10.56 -38.38
N GLU A 408 47.71 9.75 -38.66
CA GLU A 408 48.33 9.68 -39.98
C GLU A 408 47.33 9.24 -41.08
N PHE A 409 46.43 8.33 -40.73
CA PHE A 409 45.36 7.86 -41.62
C PHE A 409 44.07 8.68 -41.54
N GLY A 410 44.01 9.75 -40.73
CA GLY A 410 42.80 10.55 -40.53
C GLY A 410 41.69 9.86 -39.77
N ILE A 411 42.01 8.73 -39.10
CA ILE A 411 41.02 7.94 -38.33
C ILE A 411 40.89 8.49 -36.93
N THR A 412 39.68 8.92 -36.56
CA THR A 412 39.38 9.45 -35.23
C THR A 412 38.86 8.36 -34.31
N PRO A 413 38.98 8.54 -32.97
CA PRO A 413 38.31 7.63 -31.99
C PRO A 413 36.81 7.50 -32.22
N SER A 414 36.16 8.56 -32.72
CA SER A 414 34.74 8.56 -33.06
C SER A 414 34.45 7.62 -34.23
N THR A 415 35.29 7.61 -35.26
CA THR A 415 35.17 6.71 -36.40
C THR A 415 35.31 5.25 -35.98
N ILE A 416 36.31 4.95 -35.12
CA ILE A 416 36.51 3.59 -34.58
C ILE A 416 35.27 3.17 -33.76
N GLY A 417 34.78 4.08 -32.92
CA GLY A 417 33.60 3.82 -32.08
C GLY A 417 32.33 3.56 -32.89
N SER A 418 32.04 4.37 -33.92
CA SER A 418 30.87 4.20 -34.77
C SER A 418 30.89 2.91 -35.57
N VAL A 419 32.05 2.59 -36.18
CA VAL A 419 32.21 1.33 -36.93
C VAL A 419 32.11 0.12 -36.01
N SER A 420 32.79 0.17 -34.86
CA SER A 420 32.71 -0.92 -33.88
C SER A 420 31.29 -1.13 -33.35
N ARG A 421 30.56 -0.05 -33.08
CA ARG A 421 29.15 -0.12 -32.64
C ARG A 421 28.28 -0.77 -33.72
N ALA A 422 28.39 -0.30 -34.96
CA ALA A 422 27.58 -0.82 -36.06
C ALA A 422 27.86 -2.32 -36.29
N LEU A 423 29.10 -2.72 -36.28
CA LEU A 423 29.51 -4.10 -36.60
C LEU A 423 29.27 -5.07 -35.40
N VAL A 424 29.44 -4.63 -34.16
CA VAL A 424 29.33 -5.49 -33.00
C VAL A 424 27.87 -5.48 -32.44
N ALA A 425 27.29 -4.32 -32.22
CA ALA A 425 25.91 -4.20 -31.70
C ALA A 425 24.88 -4.38 -32.82
N GLY A 426 25.16 -3.92 -34.00
CA GLY A 426 24.28 -3.82 -35.17
C GLY A 426 23.62 -2.44 -35.24
N ASP A 427 23.50 -1.95 -36.47
CA ASP A 427 22.70 -0.76 -36.79
C ASP A 427 21.52 -1.16 -37.69
N ALA A 428 20.37 -0.57 -37.45
CA ALA A 428 19.22 -0.67 -38.34
C ALA A 428 19.52 0.13 -39.61
N VAL A 429 19.85 -0.55 -40.70
CA VAL A 429 20.22 0.09 -41.98
C VAL A 429 19.02 0.36 -42.87
N ALA A 430 17.93 -0.35 -42.64
CA ALA A 430 16.67 -0.20 -43.36
C ALA A 430 15.53 -0.75 -42.52
N THR A 431 14.32 -0.40 -42.89
CA THR A 431 13.07 -0.95 -42.33
C THR A 431 12.34 -1.69 -43.41
N TRP A 432 12.05 -2.94 -43.24
CA TRP A 432 11.26 -3.74 -44.14
C TRP A 432 9.77 -3.76 -43.69
N LEU A 433 8.89 -3.46 -44.62
CA LEU A 433 7.45 -3.54 -44.41
C LEU A 433 6.92 -4.78 -45.13
N PRO A 434 6.72 -5.90 -44.41
CA PRO A 434 6.15 -7.11 -45.01
C PRO A 434 4.69 -6.94 -45.34
N PRO A 435 4.09 -7.82 -46.17
CA PRO A 435 2.66 -7.79 -46.48
C PRO A 435 1.73 -7.84 -45.26
N SER A 436 2.22 -8.33 -44.11
CA SER A 436 1.49 -8.30 -42.82
C SER A 436 1.30 -6.92 -42.22
N GLY A 437 1.94 -5.89 -42.76
CA GLY A 437 1.82 -4.51 -42.30
C GLY A 437 2.70 -4.10 -41.11
N ASN A 438 3.40 -5.03 -40.49
CA ASN A 438 4.31 -4.73 -39.35
C ASN A 438 5.70 -4.38 -39.85
N SER A 439 6.16 -3.20 -39.48
CA SER A 439 7.52 -2.73 -39.79
C SER A 439 8.58 -3.53 -39.02
N VAL A 440 9.58 -4.05 -39.75
CA VAL A 440 10.70 -4.85 -39.20
C VAL A 440 12.01 -4.17 -39.53
N ASP A 441 12.83 -3.90 -38.51
CA ASP A 441 14.16 -3.33 -38.72
C ASP A 441 15.12 -4.37 -39.30
N VAL A 442 15.81 -3.99 -40.38
CA VAL A 442 16.90 -4.77 -40.97
C VAL A 442 18.20 -4.31 -40.35
N SER A 443 18.76 -5.12 -39.46
CA SER A 443 20.00 -4.81 -38.78
C SER A 443 21.17 -5.58 -39.38
N VAL A 444 22.28 -4.88 -39.66
CA VAL A 444 23.53 -5.46 -40.13
C VAL A 444 24.56 -5.51 -39.02
N ARG A 445 25.11 -6.69 -38.78
CA ARG A 445 26.17 -6.90 -37.77
C ARG A 445 27.07 -8.07 -38.17
N LEU A 446 28.25 -8.14 -37.56
CA LEU A 446 29.15 -9.28 -37.74
C LEU A 446 28.53 -10.59 -37.17
N PRO A 447 28.85 -11.74 -37.74
CA PRO A 447 28.43 -13.03 -37.21
C PRO A 447 28.97 -13.28 -35.79
N ALA A 448 28.28 -14.10 -35.02
CA ALA A 448 28.56 -14.29 -33.60
C ALA A 448 29.98 -14.82 -33.30
N ASN A 449 30.51 -15.70 -34.16
CA ASN A 449 31.85 -16.22 -34.02
C ASN A 449 32.93 -15.14 -34.12
N VAL A 450 32.73 -14.11 -34.97
CA VAL A 450 33.64 -12.98 -35.12
C VAL A 450 33.48 -11.98 -33.96
N ARG A 451 32.25 -11.66 -33.59
CA ARG A 451 31.96 -10.70 -32.52
C ARG A 451 32.45 -11.14 -31.14
N ASN A 452 32.47 -12.45 -30.91
CA ASN A 452 32.83 -13.03 -29.61
C ASN A 452 34.35 -13.32 -29.50
N ASP A 453 35.12 -13.10 -30.56
CA ASP A 453 36.55 -13.31 -30.57
C ASP A 453 37.32 -11.99 -30.63
N PRO A 454 38.00 -11.58 -29.52
CA PRO A 454 38.77 -10.35 -29.51
C PRO A 454 39.83 -10.24 -30.61
N ALA A 455 40.43 -11.37 -30.99
CA ALA A 455 41.47 -11.36 -32.06
C ALA A 455 40.88 -11.02 -33.42
N GLN A 456 39.68 -11.48 -33.72
CA GLN A 456 38.98 -11.16 -34.96
C GLN A 456 38.43 -9.73 -34.98
N LEU A 457 38.03 -9.19 -33.83
CA LEU A 457 37.60 -7.79 -33.73
C LEU A 457 38.77 -6.81 -34.04
N LEU A 458 40.00 -7.17 -33.73
CA LEU A 458 41.16 -6.35 -34.07
C LEU A 458 41.49 -6.34 -35.57
N GLN A 459 40.93 -7.26 -36.35
CA GLN A 459 41.14 -7.37 -37.80
C GLN A 459 40.04 -6.66 -38.62
N ILE A 460 39.12 -5.98 -37.99
CA ILE A 460 38.07 -5.23 -38.68
C ILE A 460 38.70 -4.11 -39.51
N PRO A 461 38.48 -4.10 -40.84
CA PRO A 461 39.04 -3.05 -41.68
C PRO A 461 38.30 -1.73 -41.42
N LEU A 462 39.04 -0.66 -41.30
CA LEU A 462 38.52 0.70 -41.21
C LEU A 462 38.79 1.40 -42.56
N ALA A 463 37.78 2.10 -43.07
CA ALA A 463 37.94 2.91 -44.26
C ALA A 463 38.91 4.07 -43.95
N ASN A 464 39.89 4.27 -44.85
CA ASN A 464 40.77 5.42 -44.77
C ASN A 464 40.08 6.67 -45.38
N PRO A 465 39.69 7.69 -44.58
CA PRO A 465 39.02 8.85 -45.11
C PRO A 465 39.83 9.60 -46.18
N ARG A 466 41.17 9.64 -46.03
CA ARG A 466 42.06 10.32 -46.99
C ARG A 466 42.16 9.62 -48.32
N ALA A 467 42.00 8.29 -48.35
CA ALA A 467 41.98 7.54 -49.61
C ALA A 467 40.68 7.72 -50.41
N LEU A 468 39.61 8.14 -49.76
CA LEU A 468 38.31 8.43 -50.39
C LEU A 468 38.25 9.82 -51.03
N ASP A 469 39.10 10.77 -50.59
CA ASP A 469 39.15 12.13 -51.11
C ASP A 469 40.06 12.28 -52.33
N GLY A 470 40.59 11.18 -52.91
CA GLY A 470 41.27 11.18 -54.20
C GLY A 470 42.71 11.67 -54.20
N ASP A 471 43.34 11.91 -53.09
CA ASP A 471 44.78 12.16 -52.95
C ASP A 471 45.48 10.82 -52.71
N ALA A 472 45.92 10.21 -53.84
CA ALA A 472 46.79 9.07 -53.84
C ALA A 472 48.26 9.49 -53.79
#